data_5d8afe853d63ed163f6e961b72adadeb
#
_entry.id   5d8afe853d63ed163f6e961b72adadeb
#
_cell.length_a   1.000
_cell.length_b   1.000
_cell.length_c   1.000
_cell.angle_alpha   90.00
_cell.angle_beta   90.00
_cell.angle_gamma   90.00
#
_symmetry.space_group_name_H-M   'P 1'
#
loop_
_entity.id
_entity.type
_entity.pdbx_description
1 polymer ?
#
loop_
_entity_poly.entity_id
_entity_poly.type
_entity_poly.pdbx_seq_one_letter_code
_entity_poly.pdbx_strand_id
1 'polypeptide(L)'
;MRLAIGFVLDAAASLRSAAGCLNLVLQLEHGQQHAGPSHTTVQNLVLRLGLYELTRTKERADDWIWITDHTIKGGVTKCLVILGIRYEHYQQLTGPLQHQDMQTLALIPVDKSTGEIVQGQLDELARQVGVPMGIVSDNGSDLKKGIRLFQEEHPEVVSLYDIIHLLSRLIDAILSKDAQWATFRQECCRCGNAIRQSPLSHLCPLAPKKKARHMNIGGEIQWGARSLQLVQKSREGKLTDDQLRQLTPSLIEKKLGWLEDYRAALSRWEELWLISEQVCAVVRAEGYHGTLTTSLKSRLPAPVTESAASLIAHVLEFSDRVQTEAGERRSLPGSSEVIESLIGKGKRLDGLNNTRGFTAQLLAMAASVVIPTPEVITTALKTCGIKHVLQWCSKHLAPSSQSLRKRDLKPTSAEQNRDKLISQTTPDF
;
A
#
# COMPACT_ATOMS: atom_id res chain seq x y z
N MET A 1 -4.44 -19.39 -20.70
CA MET A 1 -3.51 -19.05 -19.62
C MET A 1 -3.43 -17.54 -19.35
N ARG A 2 -3.20 -16.70 -20.36
CA ARG A 2 -3.16 -15.23 -20.20
C ARG A 2 -4.44 -14.66 -19.55
N LEU A 3 -5.64 -15.08 -20.01
CA LEU A 3 -6.91 -14.68 -19.41
C LEU A 3 -7.02 -15.08 -17.94
N ALA A 4 -6.60 -16.30 -17.57
CA ALA A 4 -6.63 -16.74 -16.16
C ALA A 4 -5.75 -15.85 -15.26
N ILE A 5 -4.55 -15.52 -15.75
CA ILE A 5 -3.61 -14.62 -15.05
C ILE A 5 -4.21 -13.20 -14.97
N GLY A 6 -4.74 -12.67 -16.08
CA GLY A 6 -5.36 -11.34 -16.14
C GLY A 6 -6.57 -11.21 -15.22
N PHE A 7 -7.45 -12.22 -15.14
CA PHE A 7 -8.55 -12.20 -14.17
C PHE A 7 -8.07 -12.06 -12.72
N VAL A 8 -6.96 -12.73 -12.35
CA VAL A 8 -6.41 -12.64 -10.99
C VAL A 8 -5.65 -11.34 -10.78
N LEU A 9 -4.70 -11.01 -11.68
CA LEU A 9 -3.76 -9.91 -11.46
C LEU A 9 -4.34 -8.54 -11.85
N ASP A 10 -5.15 -8.48 -12.91
CA ASP A 10 -5.64 -7.19 -13.43
C ASP A 10 -7.07 -6.91 -12.97
N ALA A 11 -7.95 -7.91 -13.05
CA ALA A 11 -9.35 -7.77 -12.62
C ALA A 11 -9.58 -8.07 -11.12
N ALA A 12 -8.52 -8.37 -10.35
CA ALA A 12 -8.58 -8.68 -8.92
C ALA A 12 -9.60 -9.79 -8.55
N ALA A 13 -9.89 -10.70 -9.48
CA ALA A 13 -10.80 -11.82 -9.24
C ALA A 13 -10.15 -12.82 -8.27
N SER A 14 -10.98 -13.45 -7.41
CA SER A 14 -10.49 -14.57 -6.61
C SER A 14 -10.06 -15.73 -7.53
N LEU A 15 -9.18 -16.60 -7.05
CA LEU A 15 -8.72 -17.77 -7.83
C LEU A 15 -9.89 -18.64 -8.31
N ARG A 16 -10.92 -18.80 -7.46
CA ARG A 16 -12.13 -19.55 -7.83
C ARG A 16 -12.99 -18.82 -8.85
N SER A 17 -13.16 -17.51 -8.68
CA SER A 17 -13.88 -16.68 -9.66
C SER A 17 -13.17 -16.67 -11.01
N ALA A 18 -11.84 -16.51 -11.02
CA ALA A 18 -11.04 -16.53 -12.24
C ALA A 18 -11.17 -17.88 -12.98
N ALA A 19 -11.11 -19.00 -12.26
CA ALA A 19 -11.34 -20.34 -12.84
C ALA A 19 -12.76 -20.48 -13.38
N GLY A 20 -13.77 -20.01 -12.63
CA GLY A 20 -15.18 -20.02 -13.06
C GLY A 20 -15.43 -19.20 -14.32
N CYS A 21 -14.93 -17.95 -14.36
CA CYS A 21 -15.03 -17.09 -15.54
C CYS A 21 -14.37 -17.73 -16.77
N LEU A 22 -13.19 -18.32 -16.59
CA LEU A 22 -12.50 -18.98 -17.69
C LEU A 22 -13.26 -20.22 -18.19
N ASN A 23 -13.85 -21.00 -17.27
CA ASN A 23 -14.72 -22.11 -17.65
C ASN A 23 -15.91 -21.66 -18.50
N LEU A 24 -16.59 -20.57 -18.11
CA LEU A 24 -17.69 -20.00 -18.88
C LEU A 24 -17.24 -19.56 -20.27
N VAL A 25 -16.10 -18.89 -20.40
CA VAL A 25 -15.55 -18.46 -21.70
C VAL A 25 -15.28 -19.67 -22.59
N LEU A 26 -14.63 -20.71 -22.06
CA LEU A 26 -14.30 -21.93 -22.82
C LEU A 26 -15.56 -22.71 -23.22
N GLN A 27 -16.58 -22.75 -22.38
CA GLN A 27 -17.86 -23.39 -22.71
C GLN A 27 -18.61 -22.64 -23.81
N LEU A 28 -18.52 -21.30 -23.83
CA LEU A 28 -19.12 -20.48 -24.90
C LEU A 28 -18.39 -20.67 -26.24
N GLU A 29 -17.05 -20.81 -26.23
CA GLU A 29 -16.26 -20.99 -27.44
C GLU A 29 -16.28 -22.43 -27.99
N HIS A 30 -16.28 -23.43 -27.10
CA HIS A 30 -16.02 -24.82 -27.47
C HIS A 30 -17.14 -25.81 -27.06
N GLY A 31 -18.24 -25.30 -26.49
CA GLY A 31 -19.38 -26.10 -26.03
C GLY A 31 -19.25 -26.60 -24.59
N GLN A 32 -20.37 -27.03 -24.00
CA GLN A 32 -20.51 -27.35 -22.56
C GLN A 32 -19.60 -28.48 -22.04
N GLN A 33 -19.02 -29.28 -22.91
CA GLN A 33 -18.14 -30.39 -22.49
C GLN A 33 -16.68 -29.96 -22.20
N HIS A 34 -16.32 -28.68 -22.49
CA HIS A 34 -14.98 -28.18 -22.19
C HIS A 34 -14.84 -27.81 -20.72
N ALA A 35 -14.06 -28.59 -19.99
CA ALA A 35 -13.64 -28.26 -18.62
C ALA A 35 -12.40 -27.37 -18.63
N GLY A 36 -12.53 -26.15 -18.13
CA GLY A 36 -11.39 -25.26 -17.95
C GLY A 36 -10.55 -25.62 -16.70
N PRO A 37 -9.49 -24.84 -16.42
CA PRO A 37 -8.60 -25.12 -15.31
C PRO A 37 -9.27 -24.97 -13.96
N SER A 38 -8.83 -25.78 -13.00
CA SER A 38 -9.21 -25.62 -11.60
C SER A 38 -8.60 -24.33 -10.99
N HIS A 39 -9.15 -23.86 -9.89
CA HIS A 39 -8.58 -22.72 -9.14
C HIS A 39 -7.13 -22.96 -8.69
N THR A 40 -6.78 -24.22 -8.37
CA THR A 40 -5.40 -24.60 -8.04
C THR A 40 -4.48 -24.47 -9.25
N THR A 41 -4.95 -24.81 -10.45
CA THR A 41 -4.20 -24.61 -11.69
C THR A 41 -3.95 -23.12 -11.93
N VAL A 42 -4.97 -22.26 -11.75
CA VAL A 42 -4.83 -20.81 -11.86
C VAL A 42 -3.83 -20.28 -10.84
N GLN A 43 -3.93 -20.72 -9.58
CA GLN A 43 -2.95 -20.39 -8.54
C GLN A 43 -1.52 -20.74 -8.97
N ASN A 44 -1.32 -21.95 -9.43
CA ASN A 44 0.00 -22.44 -9.85
C ASN A 44 0.57 -21.63 -11.03
N LEU A 45 -0.26 -21.15 -11.95
CA LEU A 45 0.18 -20.26 -13.03
C LEU A 45 0.72 -18.94 -12.48
N VAL A 46 -0.02 -18.32 -11.55
CA VAL A 46 0.38 -17.05 -10.92
C VAL A 46 1.67 -17.20 -10.11
N LEU A 47 1.77 -18.27 -9.29
CA LEU A 47 2.96 -18.49 -8.45
C LEU A 47 4.20 -18.77 -9.28
N ARG A 48 4.09 -19.54 -10.37
CA ARG A 48 5.21 -19.83 -11.29
C ARG A 48 5.66 -18.58 -12.02
N LEU A 49 4.72 -17.73 -12.46
CA LEU A 49 5.04 -16.44 -13.07
C LEU A 49 5.77 -15.51 -12.09
N GLY A 50 5.30 -15.45 -10.83
CA GLY A 50 5.94 -14.65 -9.80
C GLY A 50 7.33 -15.17 -9.42
N LEU A 51 7.51 -16.48 -9.33
CA LEU A 51 8.83 -17.05 -9.08
C LEU A 51 9.79 -16.76 -10.26
N TYR A 52 9.31 -16.89 -11.50
CA TYR A 52 10.09 -16.53 -12.67
C TYR A 52 10.52 -15.07 -12.61
N GLU A 53 9.60 -14.14 -12.36
CA GLU A 53 9.93 -12.72 -12.24
C GLU A 53 10.97 -12.47 -11.15
N LEU A 54 10.81 -13.08 -9.99
CA LEU A 54 11.74 -12.91 -8.87
C LEU A 54 13.14 -13.48 -9.14
N THR A 55 13.23 -14.61 -9.88
CA THR A 55 14.47 -15.36 -10.04
C THR A 55 15.13 -15.23 -11.41
N ARG A 56 14.44 -14.66 -12.39
CA ARG A 56 15.07 -14.39 -13.72
C ARG A 56 16.24 -13.44 -13.55
N THR A 57 17.27 -13.64 -14.34
CA THR A 57 18.41 -12.72 -14.39
C THR A 57 17.93 -11.30 -14.72
N LYS A 58 18.30 -10.36 -13.88
CA LYS A 58 18.10 -8.94 -14.10
C LYS A 58 19.34 -8.35 -14.77
N GLU A 59 19.16 -7.27 -15.47
CA GLU A 59 20.27 -6.54 -16.05
C GLU A 59 21.16 -5.97 -14.93
N ARG A 60 22.49 -6.08 -15.09
CA ARG A 60 23.43 -5.43 -14.18
C ARG A 60 23.71 -4.00 -14.71
N ALA A 61 23.38 -3.00 -13.89
CA ALA A 61 23.48 -1.60 -14.25
C ALA A 61 23.68 -0.71 -13.01
N ASP A 62 24.11 0.52 -13.23
CA ASP A 62 24.40 1.53 -12.22
C ASP A 62 23.34 2.65 -12.18
N ASP A 63 22.31 2.55 -13.03
CA ASP A 63 21.21 3.51 -13.12
C ASP A 63 19.89 2.97 -12.54
N TRP A 64 19.93 1.91 -11.74
CA TRP A 64 18.74 1.44 -11.03
C TRP A 64 18.26 2.47 -10.02
N ILE A 65 16.94 2.67 -9.96
CA ILE A 65 16.25 3.31 -8.85
C ILE A 65 15.51 2.20 -8.11
N TRP A 66 15.78 2.07 -6.81
CA TRP A 66 15.10 1.09 -5.97
C TRP A 66 14.01 1.77 -5.14
N ILE A 67 12.84 1.15 -5.08
CA ILE A 67 11.76 1.54 -4.17
C ILE A 67 11.58 0.40 -3.18
N THR A 68 11.72 0.69 -1.88
CA THR A 68 11.77 -0.33 -0.85
C THR A 68 10.81 -0.05 0.30
N ASP A 69 10.14 -1.11 0.76
CA ASP A 69 9.24 -1.07 1.92
C ASP A 69 9.18 -2.44 2.60
N HIS A 70 8.76 -2.46 3.86
CA HIS A 70 8.47 -3.68 4.61
C HIS A 70 6.98 -4.00 4.61
N THR A 71 6.61 -5.19 4.15
CA THR A 71 5.27 -5.72 4.42
C THR A 71 5.28 -6.64 5.63
N ILE A 72 4.24 -6.54 6.46
CA ILE A 72 4.06 -7.34 7.67
C ILE A 72 2.77 -8.13 7.52
N LYS A 73 2.82 -9.43 7.85
CA LYS A 73 1.66 -10.30 7.83
C LYS A 73 1.56 -11.13 9.11
N GLY A 74 0.94 -10.56 10.12
CA GLY A 74 0.65 -11.23 11.40
C GLY A 74 1.90 -11.72 12.16
N GLY A 75 2.07 -11.31 13.40
CA GLY A 75 3.25 -11.65 14.19
C GLY A 75 4.44 -10.73 13.91
N VAL A 76 5.64 -11.26 14.06
CA VAL A 76 6.91 -10.51 13.97
C VAL A 76 7.57 -10.59 12.60
N THR A 77 7.15 -11.53 11.73
CA THR A 77 7.76 -11.74 10.42
C THR A 77 7.50 -10.56 9.50
N LYS A 78 8.55 -9.96 8.98
CA LYS A 78 8.55 -8.93 7.96
C LYS A 78 9.01 -9.51 6.63
N CYS A 79 8.63 -8.89 5.52
CA CYS A 79 9.25 -9.17 4.23
C CYS A 79 9.73 -7.84 3.65
N LEU A 80 11.03 -7.73 3.38
CA LEU A 80 11.58 -6.64 2.60
C LEU A 80 11.19 -6.84 1.14
N VAL A 81 10.54 -5.84 0.58
CA VAL A 81 10.15 -5.79 -0.84
C VAL A 81 11.00 -4.72 -1.49
N ILE A 82 11.67 -5.07 -2.59
CA ILE A 82 12.43 -4.12 -3.39
C ILE A 82 11.96 -4.21 -4.83
N LEU A 83 11.44 -3.11 -5.33
CA LEU A 83 11.13 -2.90 -6.73
C LEU A 83 12.22 -2.06 -7.37
N GLY A 84 12.53 -2.32 -8.62
CA GLY A 84 13.50 -1.55 -9.38
C GLY A 84 12.94 -1.06 -10.70
N ILE A 85 13.37 0.14 -11.10
CA ILE A 85 13.18 0.70 -12.42
C ILE A 85 14.51 1.26 -12.90
N ARG A 86 14.85 1.08 -14.18
CA ARG A 86 16.00 1.73 -14.78
C ARG A 86 15.70 3.21 -14.97
N TYR A 87 16.68 4.07 -14.69
CA TYR A 87 16.52 5.52 -14.81
C TYR A 87 16.18 5.94 -16.23
N GLU A 88 16.81 5.32 -17.23
CA GLU A 88 16.49 5.55 -18.63
C GLU A 88 15.01 5.30 -18.94
N HIS A 89 14.44 4.22 -18.38
CA HIS A 89 13.00 3.92 -18.53
C HIS A 89 12.14 4.92 -17.76
N TYR A 90 12.53 5.26 -16.52
CA TYR A 90 11.80 6.24 -15.70
C TYR A 90 11.68 7.61 -16.39
N GLN A 91 12.73 8.07 -17.07
CA GLN A 91 12.72 9.34 -17.81
C GLN A 91 11.73 9.37 -18.99
N GLN A 92 11.34 8.21 -19.51
CA GLN A 92 10.40 8.11 -20.63
C GLN A 92 8.93 8.11 -20.18
N LEU A 93 8.68 7.98 -18.87
CA LEU A 93 7.33 7.95 -18.33
C LEU A 93 6.71 9.35 -18.30
N THR A 94 5.45 9.43 -18.70
CA THR A 94 4.67 10.68 -18.70
C THR A 94 3.67 10.79 -17.56
N GLY A 95 3.68 9.85 -16.62
CA GLY A 95 2.74 9.79 -15.51
C GLY A 95 3.30 9.08 -14.27
N PRO A 96 2.48 8.86 -13.26
CA PRO A 96 2.90 8.18 -12.04
C PRO A 96 3.29 6.72 -12.34
N LEU A 97 4.28 6.22 -11.59
CA LEU A 97 4.76 4.84 -11.67
C LEU A 97 3.63 3.83 -11.53
N GLN A 98 3.55 2.91 -12.48
CA GLN A 98 2.64 1.78 -12.47
C GLN A 98 3.39 0.49 -12.10
N HIS A 99 2.66 -0.55 -11.67
CA HIS A 99 3.29 -1.84 -11.37
C HIS A 99 4.07 -2.40 -12.56
N GLN A 100 3.58 -2.19 -13.78
CA GLN A 100 4.16 -2.71 -15.01
C GLN A 100 5.45 -1.97 -15.44
N ASP A 101 5.73 -0.80 -14.88
CA ASP A 101 6.98 -0.07 -15.09
C ASP A 101 8.12 -0.64 -14.23
N MET A 102 7.77 -1.44 -13.23
CA MET A 102 8.69 -1.94 -12.21
C MET A 102 9.11 -3.39 -12.48
N GLN A 103 10.25 -3.76 -11.91
CA GLN A 103 10.69 -5.15 -11.78
C GLN A 103 10.79 -5.51 -10.30
N THR A 104 10.36 -6.72 -9.94
CA THR A 104 10.60 -7.20 -8.58
C THR A 104 12.06 -7.66 -8.48
N LEU A 105 12.86 -6.91 -7.74
CA LEU A 105 14.26 -7.23 -7.50
C LEU A 105 14.43 -8.17 -6.31
N ALA A 106 13.66 -7.96 -5.24
CA ALA A 106 13.74 -8.80 -4.06
C ALA A 106 12.41 -8.93 -3.31
N LEU A 107 12.16 -10.13 -2.77
CA LEU A 107 11.15 -10.44 -1.75
C LEU A 107 11.86 -11.27 -0.67
N ILE A 108 12.23 -10.63 0.45
CA ILE A 108 13.08 -11.24 1.48
C ILE A 108 12.33 -11.30 2.81
N PRO A 109 11.67 -12.43 3.13
CA PRO A 109 11.06 -12.65 4.43
C PRO A 109 12.13 -12.80 5.52
N VAL A 110 11.92 -12.14 6.67
CA VAL A 110 12.79 -12.20 7.83
C VAL A 110 11.96 -12.23 9.12
N ASP A 111 12.42 -12.95 10.11
CA ASP A 111 11.77 -12.98 11.44
C ASP A 111 12.08 -11.72 12.24
N LYS A 112 13.25 -11.13 12.01
CA LYS A 112 13.70 -9.89 12.64
C LYS A 112 14.35 -9.00 11.57
N SER A 113 14.01 -7.72 11.57
CA SER A 113 14.64 -6.72 10.72
C SER A 113 15.38 -5.70 11.59
N THR A 114 16.66 -5.48 11.29
CA THR A 114 17.52 -4.42 11.86
C THR A 114 18.21 -3.70 10.71
N GLY A 115 18.82 -2.54 11.00
CA GLY A 115 19.56 -1.80 9.97
C GLY A 115 20.67 -2.62 9.32
N GLU A 116 21.39 -3.41 10.11
CA GLU A 116 22.50 -4.26 9.62
C GLU A 116 22.00 -5.39 8.73
N ILE A 117 20.83 -5.97 9.04
CA ILE A 117 20.19 -6.98 8.20
C ILE A 117 19.76 -6.35 6.88
N VAL A 118 19.15 -5.18 6.92
CA VAL A 118 18.74 -4.45 5.71
C VAL A 118 19.96 -4.09 4.86
N GLN A 119 21.03 -3.56 5.45
CA GLN A 119 22.29 -3.30 4.73
C GLN A 119 22.76 -4.54 4.00
N GLY A 120 22.94 -5.66 4.69
CA GLY A 120 23.41 -6.90 4.07
C GLY A 120 22.50 -7.41 2.94
N GLN A 121 21.19 -7.15 3.02
CA GLN A 121 20.22 -7.47 1.93
C GLN A 121 20.41 -6.54 0.73
N LEU A 122 20.66 -5.25 0.94
CA LEU A 122 20.95 -4.29 -0.12
C LEU A 122 22.28 -4.61 -0.80
N ASP A 123 23.33 -4.94 -0.03
CA ASP A 123 24.64 -5.33 -0.54
C ASP A 123 24.57 -6.59 -1.41
N GLU A 124 23.81 -7.60 -0.96
CA GLU A 124 23.60 -8.82 -1.74
C GLU A 124 22.89 -8.52 -3.06
N LEU A 125 21.87 -7.66 -3.03
CA LEU A 125 21.16 -7.25 -4.24
C LEU A 125 22.10 -6.44 -5.17
N ALA A 126 22.90 -5.52 -4.63
CA ALA A 126 23.84 -4.71 -5.40
C ALA A 126 24.90 -5.58 -6.12
N ARG A 127 25.35 -6.66 -5.49
CA ARG A 127 26.23 -7.64 -6.15
C ARG A 127 25.59 -8.30 -7.37
N GLN A 128 24.26 -8.49 -7.35
CA GLN A 128 23.54 -9.15 -8.42
C GLN A 128 23.17 -8.22 -9.57
N VAL A 129 22.64 -7.03 -9.26
CA VAL A 129 22.05 -6.12 -10.25
C VAL A 129 22.81 -4.81 -10.43
N GLY A 130 23.85 -4.54 -9.63
CA GLY A 130 24.57 -3.27 -9.60
C GLY A 130 24.10 -2.35 -8.50
N VAL A 131 24.92 -1.37 -8.16
CA VAL A 131 24.62 -0.35 -7.15
C VAL A 131 23.58 0.61 -7.71
N PRO A 132 22.47 0.92 -7.01
CA PRO A 132 21.45 1.82 -7.52
C PRO A 132 21.94 3.28 -7.45
N MET A 133 21.42 4.12 -8.32
CA MET A 133 21.64 5.57 -8.23
C MET A 133 20.80 6.22 -7.10
N GLY A 134 19.69 5.59 -6.69
CA GLY A 134 18.84 6.10 -5.62
C GLY A 134 17.94 5.04 -5.02
N ILE A 135 17.58 5.24 -3.75
CA ILE A 135 16.69 4.36 -2.99
C ILE A 135 15.59 5.20 -2.37
N VAL A 136 14.34 4.94 -2.75
CA VAL A 136 13.13 5.55 -2.18
C VAL A 136 12.59 4.66 -1.06
N SER A 137 12.30 5.22 0.11
CA SER A 137 11.73 4.48 1.25
C SER A 137 10.84 5.35 2.12
N ASP A 138 10.02 4.70 2.98
CA ASP A 138 9.22 5.36 4.02
C ASP A 138 10.03 5.83 5.24
N ASN A 139 11.34 5.59 5.23
CA ASN A 139 12.24 5.86 6.35
C ASN A 139 11.81 5.19 7.68
N GLY A 140 11.20 4.01 7.63
CA GLY A 140 11.10 3.14 8.79
C GLY A 140 12.46 2.97 9.47
N SER A 141 12.50 2.85 10.79
CA SER A 141 13.76 2.92 11.56
C SER A 141 14.84 1.95 11.10
N ASP A 142 14.46 0.73 10.74
CA ASP A 142 15.35 -0.31 10.22
C ASP A 142 15.78 -0.04 8.76
N LEU A 143 14.86 0.41 7.90
CA LEU A 143 15.16 0.83 6.53
C LEU A 143 16.09 2.04 6.53
N LYS A 144 15.75 3.09 7.28
CA LYS A 144 16.58 4.31 7.38
C LYS A 144 18.02 4.00 7.82
N LYS A 145 18.17 3.16 8.86
CA LYS A 145 19.50 2.76 9.36
C LYS A 145 20.22 1.92 8.31
N GLY A 146 19.56 0.94 7.69
CA GLY A 146 20.16 0.06 6.70
C GLY A 146 20.60 0.80 5.44
N ILE A 147 19.77 1.71 4.91
CA ILE A 147 20.12 2.55 3.76
C ILE A 147 21.31 3.47 4.10
N ARG A 148 21.35 4.06 5.30
CA ARG A 148 22.48 4.87 5.72
C ARG A 148 23.77 4.07 5.78
N LEU A 149 23.76 2.87 6.37
CA LEU A 149 24.93 2.00 6.40
C LEU A 149 25.38 1.58 4.98
N PHE A 150 24.43 1.32 4.09
CA PHE A 150 24.72 1.03 2.69
C PHE A 150 25.37 2.23 1.97
N GLN A 151 24.92 3.47 2.25
CA GLN A 151 25.51 4.70 1.71
C GLN A 151 26.93 4.96 2.26
N GLU A 152 27.28 4.48 3.44
CA GLU A 152 28.66 4.59 3.98
C GLU A 152 29.66 3.84 3.09
N GLU A 153 29.22 2.75 2.42
CA GLU A 153 29.99 1.98 1.44
C GLU A 153 29.77 2.46 -0.01
N HIS A 154 28.62 3.08 -0.28
CA HIS A 154 28.20 3.55 -1.61
C HIS A 154 27.75 5.02 -1.53
N PRO A 155 28.68 5.97 -1.38
CA PRO A 155 28.33 7.38 -1.16
C PRO A 155 27.66 8.07 -2.35
N GLU A 156 27.72 7.46 -3.54
CA GLU A 156 27.03 7.92 -4.75
C GLU A 156 25.52 7.68 -4.74
N VAL A 157 25.02 6.83 -3.85
CA VAL A 157 23.61 6.46 -3.78
C VAL A 157 22.80 7.54 -3.08
N VAL A 158 21.75 8.04 -3.71
CA VAL A 158 20.85 9.04 -3.13
C VAL A 158 19.76 8.34 -2.30
N SER A 159 19.63 8.73 -1.03
CA SER A 159 18.53 8.24 -0.17
C SER A 159 17.35 9.21 -0.24
N LEU A 160 16.22 8.73 -0.75
CA LEU A 160 15.02 9.52 -1.00
C LEU A 160 13.92 9.15 -0.02
N TYR A 161 13.44 10.14 0.73
CA TYR A 161 12.31 9.93 1.61
C TYR A 161 11.00 10.15 0.86
N ASP A 162 10.06 9.21 0.99
CA ASP A 162 8.70 9.34 0.44
C ASP A 162 8.01 10.62 0.93
N ILE A 163 7.57 11.46 -0.02
CA ILE A 163 6.95 12.75 0.29
C ILE A 163 5.65 12.61 1.08
N ILE A 164 4.86 11.58 0.81
CA ILE A 164 3.57 11.36 1.49
C ILE A 164 3.81 11.01 2.95
N HIS A 165 4.81 10.15 3.21
CA HIS A 165 5.22 9.80 4.57
C HIS A 165 5.83 10.99 5.31
N LEU A 166 6.63 11.83 4.64
CA LEU A 166 7.13 13.07 5.21
C LEU A 166 5.99 14.00 5.62
N LEU A 167 5.08 14.32 4.70
CA LEU A 167 3.95 15.20 4.95
C LEU A 167 3.02 14.67 6.04
N SER A 168 2.75 13.35 6.01
CA SER A 168 1.98 12.70 7.08
C SER A 168 2.59 12.95 8.46
N ARG A 169 3.90 12.81 8.59
CA ARG A 169 4.59 13.04 9.87
C ARG A 169 4.61 14.50 10.28
N LEU A 170 4.81 15.42 9.34
CA LEU A 170 4.81 16.86 9.62
C LEU A 170 3.43 17.34 10.08
N ILE A 171 2.37 16.95 9.36
CA ILE A 171 1.00 17.30 9.72
C ILE A 171 0.60 16.68 11.06
N ASP A 172 0.91 15.38 11.28
CA ASP A 172 0.61 14.70 12.55
C ASP A 172 1.34 15.39 13.73
N ALA A 173 2.58 15.83 13.53
CA ALA A 173 3.33 16.58 14.54
C ALA A 173 2.74 17.96 14.84
N ILE A 174 2.15 18.63 13.85
CA ILE A 174 1.44 19.91 14.02
C ILE A 174 0.10 19.66 14.73
N LEU A 175 -0.71 18.74 14.23
CA LEU A 175 -2.04 18.45 14.76
C LEU A 175 -2.00 17.85 16.17
N SER A 176 -0.97 17.07 16.51
CA SER A 176 -0.82 16.52 17.86
C SER A 176 -0.64 17.60 18.95
N LYS A 177 -0.21 18.80 18.57
CA LYS A 177 -0.06 19.96 19.47
C LYS A 177 -1.35 20.80 19.54
N ASP A 178 -2.31 20.60 18.63
CA ASP A 178 -3.59 21.30 18.65
C ASP A 178 -4.57 20.57 19.56
N ALA A 179 -4.91 21.18 20.70
CA ALA A 179 -5.82 20.61 21.68
C ALA A 179 -7.22 20.29 21.10
N GLN A 180 -7.67 21.02 20.08
CA GLN A 180 -8.95 20.79 19.42
C GLN A 180 -8.94 19.56 18.52
N TRP A 181 -7.79 19.12 18.00
CA TRP A 181 -7.70 17.97 17.10
C TRP A 181 -8.14 16.66 17.75
N ALA A 182 -7.65 16.38 18.96
CA ALA A 182 -8.00 15.16 19.67
C ALA A 182 -9.48 15.10 20.02
N THR A 183 -10.06 16.22 20.49
CA THR A 183 -11.49 16.32 20.82
C THR A 183 -12.36 16.22 19.56
N PHE A 184 -11.98 16.87 18.47
CA PHE A 184 -12.67 16.76 17.19
C PHE A 184 -12.77 15.30 16.72
N ARG A 185 -11.67 14.53 16.76
CA ARG A 185 -11.68 13.12 16.39
C ARG A 185 -12.60 12.27 17.27
N GLN A 186 -12.66 12.57 18.57
CA GLN A 186 -13.61 11.90 19.47
C GLN A 186 -15.06 12.22 19.09
N GLU A 187 -15.36 13.48 18.78
CA GLU A 187 -16.70 13.90 18.32
C GLU A 187 -17.06 13.27 16.96
N CYS A 188 -16.10 13.15 16.03
CA CYS A 188 -16.31 12.41 14.78
C CYS A 188 -16.72 10.96 15.03
N CYS A 189 -16.05 10.26 15.95
CA CYS A 189 -16.42 8.89 16.32
C CYS A 189 -17.83 8.82 16.94
N ARG A 190 -18.17 9.74 17.85
CA ARG A 190 -19.50 9.82 18.46
C ARG A 190 -20.59 10.11 17.43
N CYS A 191 -20.32 11.11 16.55
CA CYS A 191 -21.20 11.46 15.45
C CYS A 191 -21.44 10.27 14.52
N GLY A 192 -20.38 9.58 14.08
CA GLY A 192 -20.50 8.40 13.25
C GLY A 192 -21.41 7.30 13.83
N ASN A 193 -21.28 7.05 15.14
CA ASN A 193 -22.16 6.11 15.83
C ASN A 193 -23.61 6.61 15.91
N ALA A 194 -23.80 7.91 16.12
CA ALA A 194 -25.12 8.53 16.30
C ALA A 194 -25.91 8.68 14.99
N ILE A 195 -25.24 8.74 13.82
CA ILE A 195 -25.90 8.95 12.52
C ILE A 195 -25.98 7.70 11.65
N ARG A 196 -25.19 6.66 11.93
CA ARG A 196 -25.10 5.42 11.10
C ARG A 196 -26.44 4.74 10.83
N GLN A 197 -27.36 4.79 11.77
CA GLN A 197 -28.72 4.23 11.67
C GLN A 197 -29.80 5.31 11.56
N SER A 198 -29.46 6.47 10.98
CA SER A 198 -30.39 7.58 10.79
C SER A 198 -30.48 7.94 9.29
N PRO A 199 -31.43 8.79 8.86
CA PRO A 199 -31.48 9.31 7.51
C PRO A 199 -30.19 10.02 7.06
N LEU A 200 -29.29 10.39 8.01
CA LEU A 200 -27.98 11.00 7.73
C LEU A 200 -26.86 9.95 7.55
N SER A 201 -27.17 8.68 7.45
CA SER A 201 -26.13 7.61 7.38
C SER A 201 -25.10 7.80 6.26
N HIS A 202 -25.49 8.40 5.15
CA HIS A 202 -24.62 8.75 4.03
C HIS A 202 -23.62 9.88 4.35
N LEU A 203 -23.84 10.62 5.45
CA LEU A 203 -22.94 11.66 5.97
C LEU A 203 -22.02 11.15 7.09
N CYS A 204 -21.97 9.84 7.35
CA CYS A 204 -21.07 9.31 8.37
C CYS A 204 -19.60 9.68 8.06
N PRO A 205 -18.82 10.10 9.08
CA PRO A 205 -17.38 10.21 8.93
C PRO A 205 -16.78 8.90 8.39
N LEU A 206 -15.78 9.03 7.52
CA LEU A 206 -15.08 7.86 7.00
C LEU A 206 -14.39 7.13 8.16
N ALA A 207 -14.57 5.81 8.22
CA ALA A 207 -13.86 5.00 9.20
C ALA A 207 -12.35 5.07 8.95
N PRO A 208 -11.53 5.43 9.95
CA PRO A 208 -10.10 5.56 9.76
C PRO A 208 -9.48 4.20 9.38
N LYS A 209 -8.70 4.19 8.32
CA LYS A 209 -7.94 3.01 7.88
C LYS A 209 -6.70 2.85 8.75
N LYS A 210 -6.45 1.66 9.30
CA LYS A 210 -5.35 1.39 10.24
C LYS A 210 -3.94 1.75 9.74
N LYS A 211 -3.72 1.86 8.43
CA LYS A 211 -2.39 2.04 7.83
C LYS A 211 -2.25 3.27 6.91
N ALA A 212 -3.28 4.06 6.73
CA ALA A 212 -3.26 5.20 5.81
C ALA A 212 -3.38 6.52 6.59
N ARG A 213 -2.37 6.85 7.42
CA ARG A 213 -2.42 8.03 8.30
C ARG A 213 -2.70 9.32 7.54
N HIS A 214 -1.95 9.59 6.48
CA HIS A 214 -2.13 10.79 5.66
C HIS A 214 -3.55 10.89 5.08
N MET A 215 -4.02 9.82 4.44
CA MET A 215 -5.38 9.78 3.88
C MET A 215 -6.47 9.88 4.94
N ASN A 216 -6.25 9.35 6.15
CA ASN A 216 -7.20 9.48 7.25
C ASN A 216 -7.31 10.92 7.74
N ILE A 217 -6.17 11.60 7.92
CA ILE A 217 -6.14 13.02 8.34
C ILE A 217 -6.91 13.86 7.34
N GLY A 218 -6.58 13.76 6.05
CA GLY A 218 -7.26 14.50 5.00
C GLY A 218 -8.75 14.17 4.91
N GLY A 219 -9.10 12.88 5.02
CA GLY A 219 -10.50 12.45 5.03
C GLY A 219 -11.30 13.02 6.20
N GLU A 220 -10.73 13.06 7.41
CA GLU A 220 -11.35 13.64 8.60
C GLU A 220 -11.53 15.17 8.46
N ILE A 221 -10.50 15.88 7.99
CA ILE A 221 -10.55 17.32 7.77
C ILE A 221 -11.58 17.69 6.70
N GLN A 222 -11.52 17.05 5.53
CA GLN A 222 -12.44 17.31 4.43
C GLN A 222 -13.88 16.98 4.78
N TRP A 223 -14.11 15.89 5.52
CA TRP A 223 -15.44 15.56 6.01
C TRP A 223 -15.98 16.63 6.94
N GLY A 224 -15.16 17.08 7.90
CA GLY A 224 -15.54 18.16 8.82
C GLY A 224 -15.90 19.45 8.11
N ALA A 225 -15.04 19.92 7.20
CA ALA A 225 -15.24 21.14 6.44
C ALA A 225 -16.50 21.08 5.56
N ARG A 226 -16.71 19.99 4.81
CA ARG A 226 -17.91 19.81 3.96
C ARG A 226 -19.19 19.69 4.79
N SER A 227 -19.13 19.00 5.92
CA SER A 227 -20.28 18.85 6.82
C SER A 227 -20.64 20.19 7.49
N LEU A 228 -19.63 20.99 7.85
CA LEU A 228 -19.85 22.35 8.36
C LEU A 228 -20.50 23.25 7.29
N GLN A 229 -20.08 23.17 6.03
CA GLN A 229 -20.72 23.89 4.93
C GLN A 229 -22.19 23.47 4.76
N LEU A 230 -22.53 22.20 4.97
CA LEU A 230 -23.90 21.71 4.92
C LEU A 230 -24.74 22.30 6.07
N VAL A 231 -24.20 22.35 7.29
CA VAL A 231 -24.85 23.01 8.44
C VAL A 231 -25.13 24.47 8.13
N GLN A 232 -24.17 25.21 7.55
CA GLN A 232 -24.36 26.59 7.17
C GLN A 232 -25.47 26.77 6.12
N LYS A 233 -25.43 25.99 5.02
CA LYS A 233 -26.48 26.01 3.99
C LYS A 233 -27.85 25.73 4.58
N SER A 234 -27.93 24.80 5.54
CA SER A 234 -29.16 24.47 6.25
C SER A 234 -29.70 25.65 7.06
N ARG A 235 -28.84 26.35 7.81
CA ARG A 235 -29.22 27.54 8.59
C ARG A 235 -29.63 28.71 7.73
N GLU A 236 -29.02 28.86 6.54
CA GLU A 236 -29.31 29.93 5.58
C GLU A 236 -30.52 29.62 4.68
N GLY A 237 -31.16 28.43 4.85
CA GLY A 237 -32.26 28.02 3.99
C GLY A 237 -31.86 27.74 2.53
N LYS A 238 -30.56 27.43 2.27
CA LYS A 238 -29.97 27.20 0.95
C LYS A 238 -29.82 25.71 0.61
N LEU A 239 -30.54 24.83 1.30
CA LEU A 239 -30.58 23.41 0.91
C LEU A 239 -31.35 23.25 -0.38
N THR A 240 -30.90 22.37 -1.25
CA THR A 240 -31.63 22.01 -2.48
C THR A 240 -32.87 21.19 -2.16
N ASP A 241 -33.87 21.19 -3.06
CA ASP A 241 -35.09 20.38 -2.91
C ASP A 241 -34.78 18.87 -2.70
N ASP A 242 -33.78 18.35 -3.37
CA ASP A 242 -33.35 16.97 -3.21
C ASP A 242 -32.75 16.71 -1.81
N GLN A 243 -32.00 17.68 -1.27
CA GLN A 243 -31.50 17.62 0.09
C GLN A 243 -32.65 17.70 1.09
N LEU A 244 -33.63 18.59 0.91
CA LEU A 244 -34.77 18.75 1.80
C LEU A 244 -35.70 17.53 1.84
N ARG A 245 -35.73 16.70 0.79
CA ARG A 245 -36.47 15.43 0.79
C ARG A 245 -35.94 14.40 1.79
N GLN A 246 -34.65 14.45 2.10
CA GLN A 246 -33.96 13.48 2.95
C GLN A 246 -33.47 14.06 4.26
N LEU A 247 -33.20 15.37 4.30
CA LEU A 247 -32.52 16.08 5.38
C LEU A 247 -33.43 17.17 5.94
N THR A 248 -33.86 17.05 7.20
CA THR A 248 -34.52 18.16 7.85
C THR A 248 -33.49 19.07 8.52
N PRO A 249 -33.67 20.43 8.43
CA PRO A 249 -32.75 21.37 9.07
C PRO A 249 -32.52 21.08 10.57
N SER A 250 -33.60 20.70 11.29
CA SER A 250 -33.53 20.36 12.70
C SER A 250 -32.68 19.10 12.97
N LEU A 251 -32.69 18.10 12.07
CA LEU A 251 -31.89 16.90 12.20
C LEU A 251 -30.42 17.17 11.89
N ILE A 252 -30.13 17.98 10.87
CA ILE A 252 -28.77 18.43 10.54
C ILE A 252 -28.20 19.17 11.76
N GLU A 253 -28.92 20.13 12.29
CA GLU A 253 -28.48 20.92 13.45
C GLU A 253 -28.22 20.01 14.67
N LYS A 254 -29.15 19.11 14.97
CA LYS A 254 -29.03 18.18 16.11
C LYS A 254 -27.81 17.28 16.01
N LYS A 255 -27.44 16.83 14.79
CA LYS A 255 -26.42 15.80 14.59
C LYS A 255 -25.05 16.36 14.16
N LEU A 256 -25.02 17.47 13.48
CA LEU A 256 -23.82 18.06 12.88
C LEU A 256 -23.54 19.50 13.38
N GLY A 257 -24.47 20.15 14.11
CA GLY A 257 -24.33 21.53 14.57
C GLY A 257 -23.08 21.77 15.45
N TRP A 258 -22.61 20.73 16.16
CA TRP A 258 -21.37 20.78 16.96
C TRP A 258 -20.12 21.14 16.15
N LEU A 259 -20.13 20.93 14.83
CA LEU A 259 -19.02 21.30 13.94
C LEU A 259 -18.74 22.81 13.93
N GLU A 260 -19.72 23.63 14.32
CA GLU A 260 -19.58 25.08 14.44
C GLU A 260 -18.48 25.46 15.43
N ASP A 261 -18.34 24.75 16.53
CA ASP A 261 -17.33 24.98 17.55
C ASP A 261 -15.90 24.75 17.02
N TYR A 262 -15.78 24.04 15.90
CA TYR A 262 -14.52 23.76 15.22
C TYR A 262 -14.29 24.59 13.94
N ARG A 263 -15.14 25.57 13.63
CA ARG A 263 -15.05 26.37 12.38
C ARG A 263 -13.63 26.92 12.14
N ALA A 264 -13.08 27.62 13.12
CA ALA A 264 -11.74 28.20 12.99
C ALA A 264 -10.64 27.14 12.92
N ALA A 265 -10.79 26.02 13.64
CA ALA A 265 -9.86 24.91 13.61
C ALA A 265 -9.90 24.20 12.26
N LEU A 266 -11.08 23.88 11.74
CA LEU A 266 -11.27 23.26 10.43
C LEU A 266 -10.66 24.09 9.31
N SER A 267 -10.82 25.42 9.34
CA SER A 267 -10.19 26.31 8.35
C SER A 267 -8.66 26.21 8.38
N ARG A 268 -8.04 26.17 9.58
CA ARG A 268 -6.59 26.00 9.73
C ARG A 268 -6.12 24.62 9.25
N TRP A 269 -6.86 23.57 9.59
CA TRP A 269 -6.50 22.20 9.19
C TRP A 269 -6.70 21.97 7.69
N GLU A 270 -7.73 22.58 7.09
CA GLU A 270 -7.97 22.53 5.65
C GLU A 270 -6.83 23.22 4.88
N GLU A 271 -6.31 24.34 5.38
CA GLU A 271 -5.14 24.99 4.81
C GLU A 271 -3.91 24.05 4.82
N LEU A 272 -3.62 23.39 5.95
CA LEU A 272 -2.53 22.42 6.04
C LEU A 272 -2.70 21.29 5.01
N TRP A 273 -3.93 20.77 4.88
CA TRP A 273 -4.23 19.72 3.95
C TRP A 273 -4.05 20.15 2.49
N LEU A 274 -4.55 21.32 2.12
CA LEU A 274 -4.41 21.88 0.76
C LEU A 274 -2.94 22.09 0.38
N ILE A 275 -2.12 22.60 1.29
CA ILE A 275 -0.66 22.70 1.06
C ILE A 275 -0.06 21.33 0.82
N SER A 276 -0.40 20.35 1.64
CA SER A 276 0.07 18.96 1.49
C SER A 276 -0.29 18.37 0.13
N GLU A 277 -1.54 18.52 -0.32
CA GLU A 277 -1.99 18.06 -1.64
C GLU A 277 -1.22 18.73 -2.77
N GLN A 278 -0.95 20.03 -2.67
CA GLN A 278 -0.17 20.74 -3.68
C GLN A 278 1.29 20.27 -3.72
N VAL A 279 1.92 20.06 -2.57
CA VAL A 279 3.28 19.50 -2.50
C VAL A 279 3.30 18.10 -3.15
N CYS A 280 2.35 17.23 -2.80
CA CYS A 280 2.22 15.92 -3.41
C CYS A 280 2.03 16.00 -4.92
N ALA A 281 1.20 16.92 -5.41
CA ALA A 281 0.95 17.11 -6.84
C ALA A 281 2.22 17.51 -7.59
N VAL A 282 3.00 18.45 -7.04
CA VAL A 282 4.29 18.86 -7.62
C VAL A 282 5.27 17.70 -7.67
N VAL A 283 5.46 17.00 -6.56
CA VAL A 283 6.44 15.91 -6.49
C VAL A 283 6.02 14.71 -7.35
N ARG A 284 4.72 14.41 -7.46
CA ARG A 284 4.24 13.35 -8.37
C ARG A 284 4.46 13.71 -9.85
N ALA A 285 4.33 15.00 -10.19
CA ALA A 285 4.48 15.44 -11.58
C ALA A 285 5.94 15.59 -12.01
N GLU A 286 6.81 16.04 -11.11
CA GLU A 286 8.18 16.46 -11.44
C GLU A 286 9.26 15.54 -10.84
N GLY A 287 8.90 14.74 -9.82
CA GLY A 287 9.88 13.99 -9.04
C GLY A 287 10.76 14.90 -8.17
N TYR A 288 11.84 14.34 -7.65
CA TYR A 288 12.88 15.05 -6.92
C TYR A 288 13.98 15.48 -7.89
N HIS A 289 14.23 16.77 -8.02
CA HIS A 289 15.17 17.34 -8.98
C HIS A 289 15.84 18.62 -8.44
N GLY A 290 16.88 19.08 -9.12
CA GLY A 290 17.71 20.20 -8.68
C GLY A 290 17.04 21.57 -8.62
N THR A 291 15.81 21.73 -9.10
CA THR A 291 15.03 22.99 -9.01
C THR A 291 13.71 22.81 -8.24
N LEU A 292 13.54 21.72 -7.48
CA LEU A 292 12.31 21.40 -6.77
C LEU A 292 11.87 22.51 -5.83
N THR A 293 12.80 23.09 -5.06
CA THR A 293 12.50 24.19 -4.12
C THR A 293 11.91 25.40 -4.84
N THR A 294 12.45 25.73 -6.02
CA THR A 294 11.93 26.84 -6.84
C THR A 294 10.53 26.53 -7.36
N SER A 295 10.31 25.29 -7.85
CA SER A 295 8.98 24.83 -8.27
C SER A 295 7.96 24.90 -7.14
N LEU A 296 8.31 24.46 -5.93
CA LEU A 296 7.44 24.52 -4.76
C LEU A 296 7.15 25.96 -4.37
N LYS A 297 8.17 26.83 -4.26
CA LYS A 297 7.98 28.26 -3.91
C LYS A 297 7.06 28.98 -4.88
N SER A 298 7.09 28.63 -6.17
CA SER A 298 6.24 29.29 -7.17
C SER A 298 4.78 28.82 -7.16
N ARG A 299 4.50 27.65 -6.62
CA ARG A 299 3.17 27.02 -6.68
C ARG A 299 2.43 26.96 -5.34
N LEU A 300 3.18 26.98 -4.23
CA LEU A 300 2.55 26.99 -2.92
C LEU A 300 1.90 28.34 -2.61
N PRO A 301 0.70 28.35 -2.00
CA PRO A 301 0.04 29.58 -1.61
C PRO A 301 0.81 30.27 -0.49
N ALA A 302 0.61 31.60 -0.36
CA ALA A 302 1.06 32.31 0.82
C ALA A 302 0.31 31.75 2.05
N PRO A 303 1.04 31.37 3.12
CA PRO A 303 0.40 30.80 4.31
C PRO A 303 -0.39 31.87 5.05
N VAL A 304 -1.60 31.52 5.49
CA VAL A 304 -2.47 32.38 6.30
C VAL A 304 -2.24 32.13 7.79
N THR A 305 -1.90 30.90 8.15
CA THR A 305 -1.70 30.49 9.54
C THR A 305 -0.22 30.20 9.83
N GLU A 306 0.19 30.35 11.10
CA GLU A 306 1.54 30.01 11.56
C GLU A 306 1.87 28.53 11.33
N SER A 307 0.89 27.63 11.54
CA SER A 307 1.05 26.20 11.28
C SER A 307 1.31 25.90 9.80
N ALA A 308 0.64 26.62 8.90
CA ALA A 308 0.87 26.50 7.46
C ALA A 308 2.26 27.01 7.06
N ALA A 309 2.66 28.16 7.63
CA ALA A 309 4.01 28.70 7.42
C ALA A 309 5.09 27.72 7.92
N SER A 310 4.88 27.09 9.08
CA SER A 310 5.78 26.07 9.62
C SER A 310 5.85 24.82 8.71
N LEU A 311 4.72 24.33 8.20
CA LEU A 311 4.67 23.22 7.28
C LEU A 311 5.46 23.52 5.99
N ILE A 312 5.21 24.69 5.38
CA ILE A 312 5.93 25.12 4.17
C ILE A 312 7.42 25.22 4.44
N ALA A 313 7.84 25.82 5.56
CA ALA A 313 9.25 25.94 5.91
C ALA A 313 9.97 24.60 5.99
N HIS A 314 9.36 23.60 6.66
CA HIS A 314 9.91 22.25 6.76
C HIS A 314 9.95 21.53 5.39
N VAL A 315 8.94 21.74 4.56
CA VAL A 315 8.91 21.15 3.20
C VAL A 315 10.01 21.77 2.33
N LEU A 316 10.21 23.08 2.39
CA LEU A 316 11.27 23.75 1.64
C LEU A 316 12.67 23.36 2.14
N GLU A 317 12.88 23.27 3.45
CA GLU A 317 14.13 22.76 4.02
C GLU A 317 14.43 21.32 3.55
N PHE A 318 13.40 20.46 3.53
CA PHE A 318 13.53 19.13 2.98
C PHE A 318 13.87 19.15 1.49
N SER A 319 13.18 19.97 0.69
CA SER A 319 13.42 20.06 -0.74
C SER A 319 14.83 20.60 -1.07
N ASP A 320 15.37 21.54 -0.28
CA ASP A 320 16.74 22.04 -0.44
C ASP A 320 17.77 20.91 -0.22
N ARG A 321 17.56 20.04 0.77
CA ARG A 321 18.43 18.87 1.01
C ARG A 321 18.37 17.87 -0.15
N VAL A 322 17.16 17.51 -0.56
CA VAL A 322 16.96 16.58 -1.68
C VAL A 322 17.56 17.14 -2.98
N GLN A 323 17.40 18.45 -3.23
CA GLN A 323 17.99 19.13 -4.37
C GLN A 323 19.53 19.02 -4.39
N THR A 324 20.16 19.16 -3.23
CA THR A 324 21.61 19.02 -3.08
C THR A 324 22.06 17.58 -3.37
N GLU A 325 21.31 16.58 -2.85
CA GLU A 325 21.62 15.16 -3.00
C GLU A 325 21.33 14.63 -4.41
N ALA A 326 20.22 15.04 -5.03
CA ALA A 326 19.81 14.58 -6.35
C ALA A 326 20.66 15.18 -7.49
N GLY A 327 21.25 16.38 -7.27
CA GLY A 327 22.01 17.12 -8.29
C GLY A 327 21.12 17.77 -9.35
N GLU A 328 21.71 18.69 -10.14
CA GLU A 328 20.95 19.60 -11.03
C GLU A 328 20.23 18.94 -12.21
N ARG A 329 20.61 17.74 -12.61
CA ARG A 329 20.16 17.14 -13.89
C ARG A 329 19.29 15.89 -13.73
N ARG A 330 18.97 15.47 -12.51
CA ARG A 330 18.26 14.21 -12.28
C ARG A 330 16.88 14.47 -11.70
N SER A 331 15.84 13.91 -12.32
CA SER A 331 14.55 13.75 -11.70
C SER A 331 14.43 12.33 -11.17
N LEU A 332 14.19 12.16 -9.89
CA LEU A 332 14.05 10.87 -9.20
C LEU A 332 12.63 10.76 -8.60
N PRO A 333 12.05 9.55 -8.51
CA PRO A 333 10.70 9.41 -7.93
C PRO A 333 10.68 9.84 -6.46
N GLY A 334 9.69 10.66 -6.11
CA GLY A 334 9.53 11.18 -4.75
C GLY A 334 8.48 10.45 -3.92
N SER A 335 7.94 9.33 -4.41
CA SER A 335 6.88 8.57 -3.73
C SER A 335 7.09 7.07 -3.86
N SER A 336 6.73 6.34 -2.81
CA SER A 336 6.68 4.88 -2.75
C SER A 336 5.27 4.30 -3.00
N GLU A 337 4.33 5.11 -3.53
CA GLU A 337 2.93 4.68 -3.75
C GLU A 337 2.81 3.39 -4.59
N VAL A 338 3.70 3.18 -5.56
CA VAL A 338 3.70 1.98 -6.40
C VAL A 338 3.93 0.71 -5.57
N ILE A 339 4.87 0.72 -4.61
CA ILE A 339 5.13 -0.43 -3.74
C ILE A 339 4.04 -0.62 -2.69
N GLU A 340 3.49 0.47 -2.13
CA GLU A 340 2.34 0.39 -1.22
C GLU A 340 1.12 -0.22 -1.90
N SER A 341 0.82 0.22 -3.13
CA SER A 341 -0.25 -0.32 -3.96
C SER A 341 -0.02 -1.81 -4.25
N LEU A 342 1.21 -2.20 -4.59
CA LEU A 342 1.59 -3.60 -4.82
C LEU A 342 1.40 -4.45 -3.57
N ILE A 343 1.85 -3.98 -2.41
CA ILE A 343 1.67 -4.63 -1.12
C ILE A 343 0.17 -4.78 -0.80
N GLY A 344 -0.63 -3.74 -1.07
CA GLY A 344 -2.08 -3.77 -0.94
C GLY A 344 -2.73 -4.82 -1.84
N LYS A 345 -2.29 -4.92 -3.09
CA LYS A 345 -2.72 -5.93 -4.06
C LYS A 345 -2.34 -7.34 -3.59
N GLY A 346 -1.11 -7.54 -3.15
CA GLY A 346 -0.63 -8.81 -2.59
C GLY A 346 -1.46 -9.29 -1.40
N LYS A 347 -1.81 -8.39 -0.48
CA LYS A 347 -2.69 -8.71 0.67
C LYS A 347 -4.10 -9.11 0.23
N ARG A 348 -4.64 -8.51 -0.82
CA ARG A 348 -5.95 -8.91 -1.38
C ARG A 348 -5.89 -10.27 -2.04
N LEU A 349 -4.83 -10.54 -2.81
CA LEU A 349 -4.62 -11.84 -3.48
C LEU A 349 -4.42 -12.99 -2.48
N ASP A 350 -3.82 -12.71 -1.33
CA ASP A 350 -3.68 -13.69 -0.24
C ASP A 350 -5.04 -13.99 0.45
N GLY A 351 -6.04 -13.17 0.20
CA GLY A 351 -7.41 -13.34 0.66
C GLY A 351 -7.58 -13.11 2.16
N LEU A 352 -8.82 -13.36 2.64
CA LEU A 352 -9.20 -13.32 4.05
C LEU A 352 -8.65 -14.52 4.86
N ASN A 353 -7.67 -15.23 4.30
CA ASN A 353 -7.05 -16.35 5.00
C ASN A 353 -6.39 -15.83 6.28
N ASN A 354 -6.96 -16.19 7.43
CA ASN A 354 -6.46 -15.93 8.78
C ASN A 354 -5.13 -16.66 9.09
N THR A 355 -4.39 -17.07 8.05
CA THR A 355 -3.05 -17.63 8.22
C THR A 355 -2.10 -16.51 8.60
N ARG A 356 -1.72 -16.46 9.88
CA ARG A 356 -0.62 -15.61 10.33
C ARG A 356 0.66 -16.14 9.67
N GLY A 357 1.45 -15.25 9.05
CA GLY A 357 2.68 -15.58 8.34
C GLY A 357 2.53 -15.51 6.81
N PHE A 358 3.67 -15.43 6.13
CA PHE A 358 3.72 -15.41 4.67
C PHE A 358 3.48 -16.80 4.10
N THR A 359 2.83 -16.86 2.94
CA THR A 359 2.58 -18.06 2.17
C THR A 359 3.16 -17.92 0.77
N ALA A 360 3.09 -18.96 -0.05
CA ALA A 360 3.48 -18.90 -1.46
C ALA A 360 2.81 -17.74 -2.22
N GLN A 361 1.68 -17.23 -1.74
CA GLN A 361 1.00 -16.06 -2.32
C GLN A 361 1.86 -14.78 -2.32
N LEU A 362 2.95 -14.73 -1.53
CA LEU A 362 3.94 -13.66 -1.64
C LEU A 362 4.48 -13.54 -3.08
N LEU A 363 4.65 -14.65 -3.79
CA LEU A 363 5.07 -14.66 -5.19
C LEU A 363 4.04 -14.00 -6.14
N ALA A 364 2.75 -13.94 -5.75
CA ALA A 364 1.76 -13.23 -6.54
C ALA A 364 2.02 -11.70 -6.58
N MET A 365 2.74 -11.15 -5.59
CA MET A 365 3.22 -9.77 -5.65
C MET A 365 4.24 -9.60 -6.79
N ALA A 366 5.22 -10.48 -6.89
CA ALA A 366 6.18 -10.45 -7.99
C ALA A 366 5.49 -10.65 -9.37
N ALA A 367 4.48 -11.53 -9.44
CA ALA A 367 3.71 -11.69 -10.68
C ALA A 367 2.97 -10.42 -11.08
N SER A 368 2.61 -9.56 -10.12
CA SER A 368 1.78 -8.36 -10.36
C SER A 368 2.49 -7.23 -11.09
N VAL A 369 3.82 -7.26 -11.20
CA VAL A 369 4.59 -6.29 -12.00
C VAL A 369 4.82 -6.78 -13.44
N VAL A 370 4.53 -8.04 -13.72
CA VAL A 370 4.80 -8.65 -15.03
C VAL A 370 3.71 -8.30 -16.03
N ILE A 371 4.10 -7.89 -17.24
CA ILE A 371 3.19 -7.84 -18.39
C ILE A 371 3.10 -9.28 -18.94
N PRO A 372 1.95 -9.97 -18.78
CA PRO A 372 1.85 -11.39 -19.08
C PRO A 372 1.65 -11.65 -20.58
N THR A 373 2.69 -11.43 -21.40
CA THR A 373 2.66 -11.79 -22.82
C THR A 373 2.73 -13.32 -22.99
N PRO A 374 2.28 -13.88 -24.12
CA PRO A 374 2.40 -15.33 -24.39
C PRO A 374 3.82 -15.86 -24.25
N GLU A 375 4.82 -15.09 -24.68
CA GLU A 375 6.25 -15.42 -24.63
C GLU A 375 6.74 -15.48 -23.19
N VAL A 376 6.42 -14.47 -22.38
CA VAL A 376 6.79 -14.39 -20.96
C VAL A 376 6.13 -15.53 -20.18
N ILE A 377 4.85 -15.79 -20.41
CA ILE A 377 4.13 -16.92 -19.76
C ILE A 377 4.78 -18.26 -20.15
N THR A 378 5.05 -18.45 -21.44
CA THR A 378 5.65 -19.69 -21.92
C THR A 378 7.04 -19.91 -21.32
N THR A 379 7.87 -18.89 -21.28
CA THR A 379 9.20 -18.94 -20.68
C THR A 379 9.11 -19.22 -19.17
N ALA A 380 8.23 -18.52 -18.45
CA ALA A 380 8.02 -18.74 -17.01
C ALA A 380 7.58 -20.18 -16.71
N LEU A 381 6.68 -20.74 -17.54
CA LEU A 381 6.21 -22.11 -17.36
C LEU A 381 7.24 -23.19 -17.80
N LYS A 382 8.16 -22.88 -18.69
CA LYS A 382 9.25 -23.79 -19.03
C LYS A 382 10.34 -23.80 -17.97
N THR A 383 10.67 -22.64 -17.40
CA THR A 383 11.78 -22.47 -16.43
C THR A 383 11.37 -22.75 -14.99
N CYS A 384 10.18 -22.33 -14.57
CA CYS A 384 9.71 -22.45 -13.20
C CYS A 384 8.58 -23.49 -13.07
N GLY A 385 8.87 -24.69 -12.61
CA GLY A 385 7.87 -25.69 -12.22
C GLY A 385 7.35 -25.50 -10.79
N ILE A 386 6.24 -26.17 -10.44
CA ILE A 386 5.71 -26.17 -9.06
C ILE A 386 6.74 -26.66 -8.04
N LYS A 387 7.59 -27.63 -8.43
CA LYS A 387 8.71 -28.08 -7.60
C LYS A 387 9.60 -26.89 -7.17
N HIS A 388 9.91 -25.98 -8.07
CA HIS A 388 10.72 -24.81 -7.76
C HIS A 388 10.01 -23.82 -6.84
N VAL A 389 8.67 -23.64 -7.01
CA VAL A 389 7.85 -22.86 -6.07
C VAL A 389 7.90 -23.44 -4.66
N LEU A 390 7.73 -24.75 -4.52
CA LEU A 390 7.79 -25.44 -3.23
C LEU A 390 9.18 -25.34 -2.60
N GLN A 391 10.25 -25.48 -3.39
CA GLN A 391 11.63 -25.30 -2.94
C GLN A 391 11.88 -23.88 -2.43
N TRP A 392 11.43 -22.88 -3.18
CA TRP A 392 11.54 -21.47 -2.75
C TRP A 392 10.79 -21.24 -1.43
N CYS A 393 9.56 -21.75 -1.33
CA CYS A 393 8.77 -21.64 -0.09
C CYS A 393 9.47 -22.30 1.10
N SER A 394 10.02 -23.51 0.93
CA SER A 394 10.70 -24.22 2.02
C SER A 394 11.98 -23.52 2.47
N LYS A 395 12.64 -22.80 1.56
CA LYS A 395 13.89 -22.06 1.84
C LYS A 395 13.64 -20.71 2.50
N HIS A 396 12.58 -20.00 2.11
CA HIS A 396 12.40 -18.59 2.43
C HIS A 396 11.22 -18.30 3.37
N LEU A 397 10.28 -19.24 3.53
CA LEU A 397 9.09 -19.00 4.34
C LEU A 397 9.14 -19.82 5.63
N ALA A 398 8.89 -19.16 6.76
CA ALA A 398 8.66 -19.86 8.03
C ALA A 398 7.35 -20.67 7.96
N PRO A 399 7.20 -21.74 8.79
CA PRO A 399 5.95 -22.46 8.89
C PRO A 399 4.77 -21.52 9.21
N SER A 400 3.66 -21.67 8.50
CA SER A 400 2.48 -20.86 8.76
C SER A 400 1.93 -21.09 10.17
N SER A 401 1.29 -20.09 10.78
CA SER A 401 0.66 -20.22 12.10
C SER A 401 -0.36 -21.37 12.15
N GLN A 402 -0.99 -21.67 11.01
CA GLN A 402 -1.89 -22.81 10.92
C GLN A 402 -1.11 -24.13 11.01
N SER A 403 0.05 -24.21 10.38
CA SER A 403 0.95 -25.37 10.46
C SER A 403 1.48 -25.55 11.88
N LEU A 404 1.94 -24.45 12.50
CA LEU A 404 2.38 -24.45 13.89
C LEU A 404 1.25 -24.88 14.84
N ARG A 405 0.07 -24.29 14.67
CA ARG A 405 -1.11 -24.63 15.47
C ARG A 405 -1.51 -26.12 15.35
N LYS A 406 -1.47 -26.67 14.13
CA LYS A 406 -1.71 -28.09 13.92
C LYS A 406 -0.65 -28.98 14.58
N ARG A 407 0.60 -28.51 14.63
CA ARG A 407 1.68 -29.24 15.30
C ARG A 407 1.54 -29.19 16.81
N ASP A 408 1.35 -27.98 17.36
CA ASP A 408 1.41 -27.72 18.80
C ASP A 408 0.09 -28.09 19.53
N LEU A 409 -1.05 -28.07 18.82
CA LEU A 409 -2.38 -28.44 19.32
C LEU A 409 -2.83 -29.81 18.77
N LYS A 410 -1.90 -30.69 18.40
CA LYS A 410 -2.25 -32.07 18.05
C LYS A 410 -2.84 -32.75 19.28
N PRO A 411 -4.07 -33.28 19.21
CA PRO A 411 -4.64 -34.00 20.33
C PRO A 411 -3.74 -35.19 20.68
N THR A 412 -3.55 -35.42 21.95
CA THR A 412 -2.82 -36.58 22.44
C THR A 412 -3.54 -37.87 22.04
N SER A 413 -2.83 -38.99 22.01
CA SER A 413 -3.43 -40.31 21.70
C SER A 413 -4.61 -40.66 22.63
N ALA A 414 -4.60 -40.18 23.87
CA ALA A 414 -5.69 -40.33 24.84
C ALA A 414 -6.94 -39.52 24.46
N GLU A 415 -6.77 -38.26 23.99
CA GLU A 415 -7.86 -37.40 23.52
C GLU A 415 -8.46 -37.93 22.21
N GLN A 416 -7.64 -38.42 21.29
CA GLN A 416 -8.09 -39.03 20.03
C GLN A 416 -8.93 -40.31 20.28
N ASN A 417 -8.58 -41.13 21.29
CA ASN A 417 -9.38 -42.29 21.68
C ASN A 417 -10.68 -41.87 22.34
N ARG A 418 -10.71 -40.79 23.12
CA ARG A 418 -11.92 -40.24 23.73
C ARG A 418 -12.90 -39.72 22.68
N ASP A 419 -12.40 -38.97 21.67
CA ASP A 419 -13.23 -38.46 20.58
C ASP A 419 -13.82 -39.59 19.71
N LYS A 420 -13.06 -40.63 19.49
CA LYS A 420 -13.54 -41.85 18.80
C LYS A 420 -14.63 -42.58 19.58
N LEU A 421 -14.52 -42.63 20.91
CA LEU A 421 -15.55 -43.24 21.74
C LEU A 421 -16.85 -42.39 21.72
N ILE A 422 -16.74 -41.06 21.76
CA ILE A 422 -17.89 -40.16 21.73
C ILE A 422 -18.60 -40.24 20.36
N SER A 423 -17.83 -40.31 19.27
CA SER A 423 -18.43 -40.44 17.92
C SER A 423 -19.12 -41.79 17.66
N GLN A 424 -18.75 -42.84 18.39
CA GLN A 424 -19.42 -44.15 18.34
C GLN A 424 -20.66 -44.26 19.24
N THR A 425 -20.83 -43.32 20.18
CA THR A 425 -21.96 -43.33 21.13
C THR A 425 -23.04 -42.28 20.78
N THR A 426 -22.89 -41.52 19.70
CA THR A 426 -23.94 -40.58 19.24
C THR A 426 -24.86 -41.33 18.28
N PRO A 427 -26.13 -41.60 18.59
CA PRO A 427 -27.06 -42.16 17.62
C PRO A 427 -27.31 -41.17 16.49
N ASP A 428 -27.33 -41.69 15.24
CA ASP A 428 -27.79 -40.92 14.07
C ASP A 428 -29.24 -40.44 14.36
N PHE A 429 -29.40 -39.13 14.41
CA PHE A 429 -30.70 -38.47 14.37
C PHE A 429 -30.88 -37.81 12.97
#